data_b9e8e5556780149fa8fe8af285fecdbb
#
_entry.id   b9e8e5556780149fa8fe8af285fecdbb
#
_cell.length_a   1.000
_cell.length_b   1.000
_cell.length_c   1.000
_cell.angle_alpha   90.00
_cell.angle_beta   90.00
_cell.angle_gamma   90.00
#
_symmetry.space_group_name_H-M   'P 1'
#
loop_
_entity.id
_entity.type
_entity.pdbx_description
1 polymer ?
#
loop_
_entity_poly.entity_id
_entity_poly.type
_entity_poly.pdbx_seq_one_letter_code
_entity_poly.pdbx_strand_id
1 'polypeptide(L)'
;MTYTLHRRSLELQGQTRKYLVVEPESLPSRPDVLFFFHGSLQSGNVLRRFTNNTFDALAERTGTIVVYPNGVDHHFNDCRGTLPTKTRELGIDDVAFTREMLTRLKDEYGVGRTFACGYSNGGQMVLRLLIDAPGLLNGACIFASTFGAGSNHAPSNPDSAYEPTPVLLMHGTADPLAPYEGGVAGVDASQTRGEVLSAPETAARLAKWNGAEGPVEERVYADIVKQCWTGDFSVELWTMEGIGHVIPSGNELDARLGKNTTSFQAADVVERFFGL
;
A
#
# COMPACT_ATOMS: atom_id res chain seq x y z
N MET A 1 -16.40 -18.62 5.65
CA MET A 1 -15.21 -18.13 4.89
C MET A 1 -14.86 -19.23 3.90
N THR A 2 -15.07 -18.93 2.64
CA THR A 2 -14.98 -19.85 1.50
C THR A 2 -13.86 -19.42 0.56
N TYR A 3 -12.63 -19.40 1.08
CA TYR A 3 -11.41 -19.19 0.30
C TYR A 3 -10.34 -20.21 0.68
N THR A 4 -9.43 -20.45 -0.24
CA THR A 4 -8.22 -21.24 0.01
C THR A 4 -7.02 -20.32 0.24
N LEU A 5 -6.23 -20.61 1.29
CA LEU A 5 -4.99 -19.87 1.57
C LEU A 5 -3.78 -20.71 1.12
N HIS A 6 -3.16 -20.31 0.02
CA HIS A 6 -1.95 -20.93 -0.48
C HIS A 6 -0.70 -20.25 0.08
N ARG A 7 0.30 -21.05 0.47
CA ARG A 7 1.65 -20.58 0.80
C ARG A 7 2.55 -20.92 -0.38
N ARG A 8 3.05 -19.88 -1.04
CA ARG A 8 3.84 -19.99 -2.25
C ARG A 8 5.24 -19.44 -2.06
N SER A 9 6.17 -19.90 -2.89
CA SER A 9 7.52 -19.36 -2.98
C SER A 9 8.02 -19.37 -4.41
N LEU A 10 9.00 -18.53 -4.67
CA LEU A 10 9.74 -18.49 -5.92
C LEU A 10 11.21 -18.15 -5.64
N GLU A 11 12.09 -18.61 -6.50
CA GLU A 11 13.51 -18.26 -6.45
C GLU A 11 13.74 -16.98 -7.28
N LEU A 12 14.36 -15.99 -6.67
CA LEU A 12 14.72 -14.74 -7.32
C LEU A 12 16.06 -14.23 -6.76
N GLN A 13 17.00 -13.93 -7.63
CA GLN A 13 18.34 -13.44 -7.24
C GLN A 13 19.04 -14.34 -6.20
N GLY A 14 18.89 -15.66 -6.32
CA GLY A 14 19.47 -16.65 -5.40
C GLY A 14 18.81 -16.69 -4.02
N GLN A 15 17.63 -16.11 -3.87
CA GLN A 15 16.86 -16.12 -2.63
C GLN A 15 15.47 -16.71 -2.84
N THR A 16 15.05 -17.55 -1.88
CA THR A 16 13.66 -18.04 -1.82
C THR A 16 12.77 -16.95 -1.26
N ARG A 17 11.92 -16.37 -2.13
CA ARG A 17 10.93 -15.34 -1.77
C ARG A 17 9.57 -16.00 -1.53
N LYS A 18 8.93 -15.64 -0.43
CA LYS A 18 7.65 -16.25 0.01
C LYS A 18 6.50 -15.26 -0.10
N TYR A 19 5.30 -15.77 -0.40
CA TYR A 19 4.07 -14.99 -0.41
C TYR A 19 2.86 -15.86 -0.11
N LEU A 20 1.76 -15.23 0.28
CA LEU A 20 0.47 -15.89 0.49
C LEU A 20 -0.47 -15.48 -0.64
N VAL A 21 -1.34 -16.39 -1.05
CA VAL A 21 -2.42 -16.13 -2.00
C VAL A 21 -3.73 -16.55 -1.34
N VAL A 22 -4.65 -15.63 -1.21
CA VAL A 22 -6.04 -15.88 -0.85
C VAL A 22 -6.81 -16.04 -2.16
N GLU A 23 -7.22 -17.26 -2.43
CA GLU A 23 -8.00 -17.63 -3.61
C GLU A 23 -9.45 -17.82 -3.22
N PRO A 24 -10.39 -16.98 -3.70
CA PRO A 24 -11.81 -17.17 -3.50
C PRO A 24 -12.31 -18.49 -4.09
N GLU A 25 -13.33 -19.08 -3.49
CA GLU A 25 -13.97 -20.31 -4.03
C GLU A 25 -14.60 -20.06 -5.41
N SER A 26 -15.13 -18.87 -5.62
CA SER A 26 -15.71 -18.44 -6.89
C SER A 26 -14.87 -17.38 -7.55
N LEU A 27 -14.25 -17.70 -8.68
CA LEU A 27 -13.45 -16.79 -9.49
C LEU A 27 -14.19 -16.42 -10.78
N PRO A 28 -14.20 -15.13 -11.17
CA PRO A 28 -14.60 -14.75 -12.53
C PRO A 28 -13.59 -15.29 -13.55
N SER A 29 -13.97 -15.30 -14.82
CA SER A 29 -13.12 -15.81 -15.92
C SER A 29 -11.78 -15.06 -16.04
N ARG A 30 -11.72 -13.82 -15.59
CA ARG A 30 -10.53 -12.99 -15.52
C ARG A 30 -10.51 -12.25 -14.17
N PRO A 31 -10.07 -12.93 -13.09
CA PRO A 31 -10.08 -12.33 -11.76
C PRO A 31 -9.09 -11.15 -11.68
N ASP A 32 -9.46 -10.14 -10.92
CA ASP A 32 -8.53 -9.09 -10.54
C ASP A 32 -7.56 -9.59 -9.46
N VAL A 33 -6.38 -8.99 -9.39
CA VAL A 33 -5.37 -9.27 -8.35
C VAL A 33 -5.13 -8.02 -7.53
N LEU A 34 -5.14 -8.18 -6.21
CA LEU A 34 -4.78 -7.16 -5.24
C LEU A 34 -3.54 -7.62 -4.44
N PHE A 35 -2.38 -6.99 -4.70
CA PHE A 35 -1.22 -7.15 -3.84
C PHE A 35 -1.38 -6.31 -2.57
N PHE A 36 -1.06 -6.88 -1.39
CA PHE A 36 -1.06 -6.12 -0.16
C PHE A 36 0.27 -6.26 0.58
N PHE A 37 1.07 -5.19 0.55
CA PHE A 37 2.41 -5.11 1.11
C PHE A 37 2.37 -4.71 2.59
N HIS A 38 3.02 -5.50 3.45
CA HIS A 38 3.03 -5.29 4.91
C HIS A 38 3.98 -4.17 5.35
N GLY A 39 3.78 -3.69 6.58
CA GLY A 39 4.67 -2.73 7.23
C GLY A 39 5.98 -3.36 7.72
N SER A 40 6.89 -2.51 8.21
CA SER A 40 8.17 -2.94 8.79
C SER A 40 7.96 -3.95 9.92
N LEU A 41 8.85 -4.94 10.03
CA LEU A 41 8.86 -5.99 11.04
C LEU A 41 7.62 -6.92 11.01
N GLN A 42 6.84 -6.86 9.95
CA GLN A 42 5.67 -7.71 9.73
C GLN A 42 5.95 -8.83 8.71
N SER A 43 4.91 -9.56 8.41
CA SER A 43 4.80 -10.51 7.29
C SER A 43 3.40 -10.43 6.69
N GLY A 44 3.18 -11.03 5.54
CA GLY A 44 1.84 -11.08 4.93
C GLY A 44 0.80 -11.67 5.87
N ASN A 45 1.15 -12.69 6.66
CA ASN A 45 0.22 -13.28 7.64
C ASN A 45 -0.04 -12.38 8.86
N VAL A 46 0.92 -11.55 9.26
CA VAL A 46 0.71 -10.53 10.30
C VAL A 46 -0.22 -9.44 9.77
N LEU A 47 0.02 -8.95 8.54
CA LEU A 47 -0.83 -7.94 7.91
C LEU A 47 -2.28 -8.39 7.77
N ARG A 48 -2.54 -9.64 7.36
CA ARG A 48 -3.90 -10.21 7.29
C ARG A 48 -4.62 -10.07 8.63
N ARG A 49 -3.98 -10.47 9.75
CA ARG A 49 -4.54 -10.36 11.10
C ARG A 49 -4.63 -8.92 11.58
N PHE A 50 -3.68 -8.07 11.18
CA PHE A 50 -3.67 -6.65 11.49
C PHE A 50 -4.93 -5.94 10.98
N THR A 51 -5.44 -6.36 9.82
CA THR A 51 -6.70 -5.89 9.25
C THR A 51 -7.91 -6.75 9.63
N ASN A 52 -7.82 -7.60 10.64
CA ASN A 52 -8.88 -8.55 11.03
C ASN A 52 -9.38 -9.42 9.85
N ASN A 53 -8.48 -9.73 8.92
CA ASN A 53 -8.75 -10.48 7.68
C ASN A 53 -9.84 -9.84 6.78
N THR A 54 -10.10 -8.54 6.88
CA THR A 54 -11.13 -7.85 6.09
C THR A 54 -10.84 -7.88 4.59
N PHE A 55 -9.57 -7.94 4.19
CA PHE A 55 -9.17 -8.10 2.79
C PHE A 55 -9.32 -9.54 2.27
N ASP A 56 -9.27 -10.53 3.15
CA ASP A 56 -9.65 -11.90 2.77
C ASP A 56 -11.17 -12.00 2.54
N ALA A 57 -11.96 -11.30 3.37
CA ALA A 57 -13.40 -11.19 3.17
C ALA A 57 -13.76 -10.39 1.90
N LEU A 58 -12.96 -9.37 1.54
CA LEU A 58 -13.08 -8.68 0.25
C LEU A 58 -12.86 -9.66 -0.90
N ALA A 59 -11.81 -10.50 -0.83
CA ALA A 59 -11.55 -11.52 -1.84
C ALA A 59 -12.78 -12.42 -2.07
N GLU A 60 -13.41 -12.91 -1.00
CA GLU A 60 -14.63 -13.73 -1.08
C GLU A 60 -15.80 -13.00 -1.75
N ARG A 61 -16.02 -11.72 -1.42
CA ARG A 61 -17.16 -10.95 -1.94
C ARG A 61 -17.04 -10.61 -3.41
N THR A 62 -15.82 -10.31 -3.86
CA THR A 62 -15.56 -9.73 -5.18
C THR A 62 -14.99 -10.72 -6.19
N GLY A 63 -14.53 -11.89 -5.76
CA GLY A 63 -13.78 -12.82 -6.60
C GLY A 63 -12.36 -12.33 -6.93
N THR A 64 -11.84 -11.33 -6.18
CA THR A 64 -10.49 -10.81 -6.33
C THR A 64 -9.48 -11.73 -5.65
N ILE A 65 -8.38 -12.06 -6.33
CA ILE A 65 -7.27 -12.80 -5.72
C ILE A 65 -6.44 -11.81 -4.90
N VAL A 66 -6.32 -12.04 -3.57
CA VAL A 66 -5.50 -11.18 -2.71
C VAL A 66 -4.16 -11.86 -2.42
N VAL A 67 -3.08 -11.13 -2.69
CA VAL A 67 -1.70 -11.61 -2.56
C VAL A 67 -0.97 -10.82 -1.48
N TYR A 68 -0.37 -11.52 -0.54
CA TYR A 68 0.43 -10.92 0.53
C TYR A 68 1.90 -11.32 0.38
N PRO A 69 2.73 -10.48 -0.27
CA PRO A 69 4.16 -10.70 -0.35
C PRO A 69 4.83 -10.63 1.02
N ASN A 70 5.93 -11.37 1.20
CA ASN A 70 6.82 -11.20 2.36
C ASN A 70 8.10 -10.48 1.93
N GLY A 71 8.41 -9.39 2.61
CA GLY A 71 9.68 -8.71 2.49
C GLY A 71 10.83 -9.56 3.09
N VAL A 72 12.03 -9.43 2.56
CA VAL A 72 13.24 -10.04 3.12
C VAL A 72 13.53 -9.38 4.47
N ASP A 73 13.84 -10.17 5.48
CA ASP A 73 14.07 -9.67 6.85
C ASP A 73 12.95 -8.74 7.34
N HIS A 74 11.70 -9.10 6.98
CA HIS A 74 10.48 -8.38 7.34
C HIS A 74 10.38 -6.93 6.81
N HIS A 75 11.11 -6.61 5.72
CA HIS A 75 11.08 -5.31 5.08
C HIS A 75 11.06 -5.43 3.55
N PHE A 76 10.48 -4.45 2.89
CA PHE A 76 10.63 -4.22 1.45
C PHE A 76 11.71 -3.16 1.22
N ASN A 77 12.50 -3.32 0.16
CA ASN A 77 13.41 -2.31 -0.36
C ASN A 77 12.56 -1.26 -1.12
N ASP A 78 12.08 -0.30 -0.39
CA ASP A 78 11.15 0.74 -0.84
C ASP A 78 11.84 1.93 -1.55
N CYS A 79 11.11 3.01 -1.84
CA CYS A 79 11.63 4.17 -2.56
C CYS A 79 12.42 5.17 -1.69
N ARG A 80 12.66 4.90 -0.40
CA ARG A 80 13.40 5.81 0.47
C ARG A 80 14.91 5.60 0.36
N GLY A 81 15.67 6.70 0.35
CA GLY A 81 17.14 6.68 0.30
C GLY A 81 17.81 6.28 1.63
N THR A 82 17.17 6.56 2.75
CA THR A 82 17.80 6.51 4.07
C THR A 82 17.31 5.38 4.99
N LEU A 83 16.51 4.43 4.50
CA LEU A 83 16.02 3.32 5.32
C LEU A 83 17.15 2.30 5.56
N PRO A 84 17.69 2.19 6.81
CA PRO A 84 18.77 1.27 7.13
C PRO A 84 18.20 -0.14 7.35
N THR A 85 17.98 -0.88 6.27
CA THR A 85 17.46 -2.25 6.33
C THR A 85 18.35 -3.21 5.55
N LYS A 86 18.35 -4.45 5.96
CA LYS A 86 19.09 -5.52 5.30
C LYS A 86 18.65 -5.71 3.83
N THR A 87 17.37 -5.49 3.54
CA THR A 87 16.86 -5.51 2.16
C THR A 87 17.56 -4.51 1.26
N ARG A 88 17.82 -3.30 1.77
CA ARG A 88 18.53 -2.26 1.02
C ARG A 88 20.01 -2.57 0.88
N GLU A 89 20.65 -3.00 1.97
CA GLU A 89 22.08 -3.41 1.97
C GLU A 89 22.36 -4.53 0.97
N LEU A 90 21.43 -5.49 0.87
CA LEU A 90 21.51 -6.61 -0.07
C LEU A 90 21.03 -6.28 -1.49
N GLY A 91 20.55 -5.07 -1.74
CA GLY A 91 20.00 -4.68 -3.05
C GLY A 91 18.82 -5.54 -3.50
N ILE A 92 17.95 -5.94 -2.56
CA ILE A 92 16.78 -6.80 -2.87
C ILE A 92 15.87 -6.10 -3.87
N ASP A 93 15.53 -6.81 -4.95
CA ASP A 93 14.62 -6.30 -5.99
C ASP A 93 13.17 -6.75 -5.74
N ASP A 94 12.45 -5.96 -4.94
CA ASP A 94 11.03 -6.21 -4.66
C ASP A 94 10.12 -5.82 -5.84
N VAL A 95 10.61 -5.00 -6.78
CA VAL A 95 9.90 -4.70 -8.03
C VAL A 95 9.89 -5.94 -8.93
N ALA A 96 11.06 -6.57 -9.14
CA ALA A 96 11.16 -7.82 -9.88
C ALA A 96 10.36 -8.95 -9.21
N PHE A 97 10.36 -9.02 -7.87
CA PHE A 97 9.55 -9.98 -7.12
C PHE A 97 8.05 -9.79 -7.41
N THR A 98 7.57 -8.55 -7.43
CA THR A 98 6.17 -8.25 -7.72
C THR A 98 5.81 -8.64 -9.17
N ARG A 99 6.68 -8.31 -10.13
CA ARG A 99 6.49 -8.68 -11.55
C ARG A 99 6.43 -10.20 -11.74
N GLU A 100 7.33 -10.94 -11.09
CA GLU A 100 7.38 -12.40 -11.20
C GLU A 100 6.13 -13.06 -10.59
N MET A 101 5.68 -12.58 -9.41
CA MET A 101 4.41 -13.06 -8.83
C MET A 101 3.24 -12.81 -9.79
N LEU A 102 3.15 -11.60 -10.36
CA LEU A 102 2.08 -11.26 -11.28
C LEU A 102 2.12 -12.12 -12.56
N THR A 103 3.32 -12.39 -13.10
CA THR A 103 3.49 -13.28 -14.27
C THR A 103 2.91 -14.66 -13.98
N ARG A 104 3.28 -15.27 -12.86
CA ARG A 104 2.75 -16.60 -12.46
C ARG A 104 1.24 -16.61 -12.25
N LEU A 105 0.70 -15.54 -11.67
CA LEU A 105 -0.75 -15.41 -11.47
C LEU A 105 -1.48 -15.22 -12.81
N LYS A 106 -0.91 -14.47 -13.75
CA LYS A 106 -1.45 -14.32 -15.09
C LYS A 106 -1.49 -15.66 -15.85
N ASP A 107 -0.42 -16.44 -15.75
CA ASP A 107 -0.32 -17.76 -16.39
C ASP A 107 -1.34 -18.75 -15.80
N GLU A 108 -1.58 -18.68 -14.48
CA GLU A 108 -2.45 -19.62 -13.76
C GLU A 108 -3.94 -19.23 -13.85
N TYR A 109 -4.27 -17.93 -13.73
CA TYR A 109 -5.65 -17.45 -13.57
C TYR A 109 -6.15 -16.57 -14.71
N GLY A 110 -5.30 -16.15 -15.64
CA GLY A 110 -5.70 -15.22 -16.69
C GLY A 110 -6.12 -13.84 -16.17
N VAL A 111 -5.32 -13.28 -15.22
CA VAL A 111 -5.60 -12.05 -14.48
C VAL A 111 -6.14 -10.90 -15.34
N GLY A 112 -7.16 -10.21 -14.83
CA GLY A 112 -7.74 -8.99 -15.38
C GLY A 112 -6.91 -7.76 -15.01
N ARG A 113 -7.39 -6.99 -14.02
CA ARG A 113 -6.72 -5.79 -13.50
C ARG A 113 -5.78 -6.16 -12.34
N THR A 114 -4.79 -5.31 -12.10
CA THR A 114 -3.82 -5.47 -11.01
C THR A 114 -3.84 -4.24 -10.13
N PHE A 115 -4.05 -4.44 -8.84
CA PHE A 115 -4.07 -3.38 -7.83
C PHE A 115 -3.02 -3.64 -6.75
N ALA A 116 -2.64 -2.60 -6.04
CA ALA A 116 -1.76 -2.73 -4.89
C ALA A 116 -2.25 -1.89 -3.71
N CYS A 117 -2.26 -2.50 -2.53
CA CYS A 117 -2.34 -1.84 -1.24
C CYS A 117 -1.00 -1.94 -0.52
N GLY A 118 -0.65 -0.93 0.28
CA GLY A 118 0.56 -0.98 1.09
C GLY A 118 0.42 -0.21 2.39
N TYR A 119 0.95 -0.78 3.46
CA TYR A 119 0.95 -0.16 4.78
C TYR A 119 2.38 0.21 5.20
N SER A 120 2.60 1.45 5.63
CA SER A 120 3.90 1.92 6.16
C SER A 120 5.04 1.64 5.16
N ASN A 121 6.03 0.79 5.49
CA ASN A 121 7.06 0.34 4.54
C ASN A 121 6.45 -0.28 3.27
N GLY A 122 5.36 -1.04 3.38
CA GLY A 122 4.61 -1.54 2.23
C GLY A 122 3.96 -0.42 1.40
N GLY A 123 3.51 0.67 2.04
CA GLY A 123 3.02 1.87 1.34
C GLY A 123 4.14 2.56 0.53
N GLN A 124 5.33 2.66 1.11
CA GLN A 124 6.53 3.13 0.40
C GLN A 124 6.91 2.20 -0.78
N MET A 125 6.68 0.88 -0.62
CA MET A 125 6.89 -0.07 -1.72
C MET A 125 5.87 0.13 -2.85
N VAL A 126 4.61 0.42 -2.52
CA VAL A 126 3.59 0.77 -3.54
C VAL A 126 3.96 2.06 -4.27
N LEU A 127 4.40 3.11 -3.54
CA LEU A 127 4.92 4.34 -4.15
C LEU A 127 6.10 4.06 -5.08
N ARG A 128 7.01 3.13 -4.71
CA ARG A 128 8.08 2.66 -5.58
C ARG A 128 7.56 1.99 -6.84
N LEU A 129 6.57 1.10 -6.73
CA LEU A 129 5.98 0.41 -7.89
C LEU A 129 5.37 1.38 -8.90
N LEU A 130 4.74 2.47 -8.43
CA LEU A 130 4.17 3.48 -9.31
C LEU A 130 5.23 4.17 -10.20
N ILE A 131 6.49 4.25 -9.75
CA ILE A 131 7.58 4.91 -10.49
C ILE A 131 8.49 3.88 -11.17
N ASP A 132 8.88 2.81 -10.47
CA ASP A 132 9.85 1.81 -10.96
C ASP A 132 9.20 0.69 -11.79
N ALA A 133 7.87 0.62 -11.81
CA ALA A 133 7.09 -0.32 -12.60
C ALA A 133 5.87 0.34 -13.25
N PRO A 134 6.08 1.42 -14.06
CA PRO A 134 4.98 2.15 -14.68
C PRO A 134 4.06 1.19 -15.46
N GLY A 135 2.75 1.45 -15.42
CA GLY A 135 1.73 0.62 -16.09
C GLY A 135 1.49 -0.77 -15.47
N LEU A 136 2.20 -1.12 -14.37
CA LEU A 136 1.97 -2.39 -13.69
C LEU A 136 0.63 -2.42 -12.95
N LEU A 137 0.21 -1.30 -12.38
CA LEU A 137 -0.95 -1.18 -11.52
C LEU A 137 -2.09 -0.42 -12.21
N ASN A 138 -3.30 -0.93 -12.06
CA ASN A 138 -4.54 -0.27 -12.46
C ASN A 138 -5.11 0.62 -11.34
N GLY A 139 -4.53 0.58 -10.16
CA GLY A 139 -4.83 1.45 -9.03
C GLY A 139 -3.98 1.11 -7.81
N ALA A 140 -3.78 2.08 -6.93
CA ALA A 140 -2.95 1.95 -5.74
C ALA A 140 -3.66 2.50 -4.50
N CYS A 141 -3.47 1.85 -3.33
CA CYS A 141 -3.91 2.35 -2.03
C CYS A 141 -2.74 2.38 -1.05
N ILE A 142 -2.55 3.49 -0.37
CA ILE A 142 -1.41 3.75 0.50
C ILE A 142 -1.93 4.10 1.90
N PHE A 143 -1.55 3.27 2.89
CA PHE A 143 -1.91 3.47 4.30
C PHE A 143 -0.71 3.96 5.10
N ALA A 144 -0.88 5.05 5.84
CA ALA A 144 0.08 5.58 6.79
C ALA A 144 1.51 5.70 6.18
N SER A 145 1.59 6.30 4.99
CA SER A 145 2.84 6.46 4.25
C SER A 145 2.74 7.59 3.24
N THR A 146 3.87 8.28 2.99
CA THR A 146 3.99 9.41 2.07
C THR A 146 5.31 9.35 1.32
N PHE A 147 5.52 10.09 0.26
CA PHE A 147 6.82 10.16 -0.43
C PHE A 147 7.94 10.63 0.50
N GLY A 148 9.13 10.10 0.29
CA GLY A 148 10.36 10.70 0.86
C GLY A 148 10.55 12.14 0.40
N ALA A 149 11.14 12.98 1.25
CA ALA A 149 11.51 14.35 0.90
C ALA A 149 12.99 14.44 0.53
N GLY A 150 13.34 15.34 -0.41
CA GLY A 150 14.71 15.58 -0.82
C GLY A 150 15.45 14.29 -1.21
N SER A 151 16.63 14.07 -0.63
CA SER A 151 17.44 12.87 -0.91
C SER A 151 16.84 11.55 -0.39
N ASN A 152 15.82 11.63 0.46
CA ASN A 152 15.08 10.44 0.90
C ASN A 152 14.07 9.94 -0.15
N HIS A 153 13.75 10.70 -1.17
CA HIS A 153 13.02 10.25 -2.35
C HIS A 153 13.99 9.67 -3.36
N ALA A 154 14.10 8.34 -3.42
CA ALA A 154 15.13 7.64 -4.17
C ALA A 154 14.59 6.39 -4.90
N PRO A 155 13.57 6.54 -5.77
CA PRO A 155 13.20 5.48 -6.70
C PRO A 155 14.36 5.21 -7.66
N SER A 156 14.35 4.08 -8.36
CA SER A 156 15.37 3.72 -9.36
C SER A 156 15.18 4.48 -10.68
N ASN A 157 13.91 4.72 -11.04
CA ASN A 157 13.54 5.52 -12.20
C ASN A 157 13.32 6.99 -11.81
N PRO A 158 13.44 7.93 -12.74
CA PRO A 158 13.05 9.32 -12.52
C PRO A 158 11.51 9.42 -12.38
N ASP A 159 11.02 10.43 -11.67
CA ASP A 159 9.58 10.69 -11.48
C ASP A 159 8.80 10.81 -12.80
N SER A 160 9.47 11.23 -13.88
CA SER A 160 8.89 11.29 -15.22
C SER A 160 8.55 9.93 -15.84
N ALA A 161 8.99 8.83 -15.22
CA ALA A 161 8.59 7.49 -15.63
C ALA A 161 7.21 7.09 -15.08
N TYR A 162 6.65 7.85 -14.13
CA TYR A 162 5.32 7.61 -13.58
C TYR A 162 4.27 7.65 -14.70
N GLU A 163 3.40 6.65 -14.71
CA GLU A 163 2.21 6.63 -15.56
C GLU A 163 0.96 6.92 -14.72
N PRO A 164 0.04 7.78 -15.20
CA PRO A 164 -1.16 8.12 -14.47
C PRO A 164 -1.93 6.89 -13.97
N THR A 165 -2.21 6.88 -12.67
CA THR A 165 -2.81 5.73 -11.96
C THR A 165 -3.74 6.26 -10.87
N PRO A 166 -4.98 5.75 -10.70
CA PRO A 166 -5.85 6.09 -9.59
C PRO A 166 -5.18 5.77 -8.25
N VAL A 167 -5.16 6.72 -7.32
CA VAL A 167 -4.51 6.53 -6.02
C VAL A 167 -5.41 6.95 -4.87
N LEU A 168 -5.54 6.05 -3.88
CA LEU A 168 -6.19 6.29 -2.60
C LEU A 168 -5.13 6.36 -1.51
N LEU A 169 -5.13 7.46 -0.74
CA LEU A 169 -4.29 7.61 0.44
C LEU A 169 -5.17 7.67 1.70
N MET A 170 -4.77 6.96 2.75
CA MET A 170 -5.39 7.03 4.08
C MET A 170 -4.31 7.30 5.12
N HIS A 171 -4.42 8.43 5.85
CA HIS A 171 -3.38 8.82 6.80
C HIS A 171 -3.98 9.47 8.05
N GLY A 172 -3.50 9.04 9.21
CA GLY A 172 -3.92 9.57 10.51
C GLY A 172 -3.17 10.85 10.88
N THR A 173 -3.88 11.88 11.38
CA THR A 173 -3.24 13.14 11.78
C THR A 173 -2.43 13.03 13.08
N ALA A 174 -2.66 11.97 13.88
CA ALA A 174 -1.91 11.66 15.10
C ALA A 174 -0.94 10.47 14.89
N ASP A 175 -0.50 10.22 13.65
CA ASP A 175 0.47 9.18 13.34
C ASP A 175 1.82 9.45 14.01
N PRO A 176 2.27 8.62 14.96
CA PRO A 176 3.51 8.84 15.69
C PRO A 176 4.77 8.41 14.93
N LEU A 177 4.65 7.70 13.80
CA LEU A 177 5.77 7.09 13.07
C LEU A 177 6.02 7.72 11.71
N ALA A 178 4.95 8.13 11.03
CA ALA A 178 4.99 8.82 9.75
C ALA A 178 4.14 10.10 9.86
N PRO A 179 4.74 11.25 10.22
CA PRO A 179 4.00 12.46 10.51
C PRO A 179 3.10 12.89 9.34
N TYR A 180 1.83 13.14 9.62
CA TYR A 180 0.84 13.60 8.63
C TYR A 180 1.30 14.89 7.93
N GLU A 181 1.88 15.82 8.71
CA GLU A 181 2.39 17.11 8.23
C GLU A 181 3.78 17.01 7.60
N GLY A 182 4.31 15.80 7.43
CA GLY A 182 5.68 15.60 6.95
C GLY A 182 6.74 15.84 8.01
N GLY A 183 8.00 15.81 7.58
CA GLY A 183 9.16 15.92 8.46
C GLY A 183 9.84 14.58 8.70
N VAL A 184 10.50 14.40 9.83
CA VAL A 184 11.29 13.19 10.12
C VAL A 184 10.38 12.04 10.53
N ALA A 185 10.38 10.96 9.72
CA ALA A 185 9.69 9.72 10.03
C ALA A 185 10.59 8.79 10.87
N GLY A 186 9.98 7.96 11.71
CA GLY A 186 10.68 6.96 12.54
C GLY A 186 10.15 6.89 13.96
N VAL A 187 10.76 6.01 14.78
CA VAL A 187 10.37 5.82 16.18
C VAL A 187 10.96 6.90 17.07
N ASP A 188 12.22 7.24 16.81
CA ASP A 188 13.00 8.27 17.52
C ASP A 188 14.19 8.73 16.66
N ALA A 189 15.00 9.64 17.17
CA ALA A 189 16.17 10.18 16.48
C ALA A 189 17.24 9.12 16.12
N SER A 190 17.29 7.99 16.81
CA SER A 190 18.24 6.89 16.54
C SER A 190 17.70 5.89 15.51
N GLN A 191 16.38 5.89 15.30
CA GLN A 191 15.68 5.01 14.37
C GLN A 191 14.93 5.83 13.31
N THR A 192 15.57 6.89 12.83
CA THR A 192 15.02 7.72 11.75
C THR A 192 14.92 6.95 10.43
N ARG A 193 13.90 7.25 9.67
CA ARG A 193 13.64 6.74 8.31
C ARG A 193 13.72 7.84 7.26
N GLY A 194 14.36 8.95 7.64
CA GLY A 194 14.53 10.12 6.81
C GLY A 194 13.30 11.03 6.78
N GLU A 195 13.46 12.16 6.11
CA GLU A 195 12.38 13.12 5.92
C GLU A 195 11.38 12.62 4.89
N VAL A 196 10.11 12.92 5.15
CA VAL A 196 8.98 12.59 4.27
C VAL A 196 8.14 13.85 4.00
N LEU A 197 7.46 13.85 2.87
CA LEU A 197 6.45 14.87 2.56
C LEU A 197 5.24 14.68 3.47
N SER A 198 4.45 15.74 3.63
CA SER A 198 3.12 15.63 4.22
C SER A 198 2.18 14.75 3.39
N ALA A 199 1.12 14.25 4.00
CA ALA A 199 0.10 13.50 3.28
C ALA A 199 -0.61 14.36 2.21
N PRO A 200 -0.99 15.64 2.49
CA PRO A 200 -1.52 16.54 1.47
C PRO A 200 -0.55 16.82 0.31
N GLU A 201 0.76 17.03 0.58
CA GLU A 201 1.75 17.24 -0.48
C GLU A 201 1.93 16.00 -1.36
N THR A 202 1.90 14.81 -0.74
CA THR A 202 1.98 13.54 -1.48
C THR A 202 0.75 13.37 -2.39
N ALA A 203 -0.45 13.62 -1.88
CA ALA A 203 -1.68 13.55 -2.66
C ALA A 203 -1.69 14.58 -3.81
N ALA A 204 -1.33 15.83 -3.52
CA ALA A 204 -1.25 16.89 -4.52
C ALA A 204 -0.22 16.59 -5.63
N ARG A 205 0.93 15.98 -5.27
CA ARG A 205 1.94 15.54 -6.24
C ARG A 205 1.38 14.47 -7.18
N LEU A 206 0.74 13.44 -6.64
CA LEU A 206 0.11 12.38 -7.42
C LEU A 206 -1.02 12.93 -8.30
N ALA A 207 -1.87 13.82 -7.77
CA ALA A 207 -2.93 14.47 -8.53
C ALA A 207 -2.37 15.28 -9.71
N LYS A 208 -1.29 16.03 -9.47
CA LYS A 208 -0.58 16.76 -10.54
C LYS A 208 -0.05 15.82 -11.63
N TRP A 209 0.56 14.69 -11.25
CA TRP A 209 1.07 13.71 -12.21
C TRP A 209 -0.05 13.01 -12.99
N ASN A 210 -1.20 12.83 -12.36
CA ASN A 210 -2.41 12.29 -13.00
C ASN A 210 -3.16 13.30 -13.89
N GLY A 211 -2.80 14.59 -13.82
CA GLY A 211 -3.58 15.66 -14.48
C GLY A 211 -4.97 15.83 -13.88
N ALA A 212 -5.17 15.46 -12.61
CA ALA A 212 -6.45 15.55 -11.92
C ALA A 212 -6.69 16.94 -11.33
N GLU A 213 -7.95 17.40 -11.36
CA GLU A 213 -8.37 18.71 -10.88
C GLU A 213 -8.96 18.62 -9.47
N GLY A 214 -8.72 19.62 -8.62
CA GLY A 214 -9.22 19.66 -7.25
C GLY A 214 -8.25 20.28 -6.27
N PRO A 215 -8.37 19.98 -4.96
CA PRO A 215 -9.32 18.99 -4.43
C PRO A 215 -10.70 19.57 -4.12
N VAL A 216 -11.71 18.70 -4.17
CA VAL A 216 -13.00 18.92 -3.50
C VAL A 216 -12.95 18.20 -2.15
N GLU A 217 -13.32 18.90 -1.10
CA GLU A 217 -13.30 18.40 0.27
C GLU A 217 -14.70 18.01 0.76
N GLU A 218 -14.81 16.88 1.44
CA GLU A 218 -16.03 16.36 2.03
C GLU A 218 -15.73 15.70 3.38
N ARG A 219 -16.51 16.00 4.41
CA ARG A 219 -16.50 15.25 5.67
C ARG A 219 -17.39 14.01 5.53
N VAL A 220 -16.75 12.84 5.38
CA VAL A 220 -17.47 11.57 5.14
C VAL A 220 -17.87 10.85 6.43
N TYR A 221 -17.13 11.09 7.53
CA TYR A 221 -17.45 10.63 8.89
C TYR A 221 -17.04 11.72 9.89
N ALA A 222 -17.46 11.60 11.14
CA ALA A 222 -17.16 12.59 12.18
C ALA A 222 -15.68 12.90 12.34
N ASP A 223 -14.83 11.87 12.16
CA ASP A 223 -13.38 11.88 12.31
C ASP A 223 -12.62 11.77 10.95
N ILE A 224 -13.33 11.81 9.81
CA ILE A 224 -12.72 11.62 8.50
C ILE A 224 -13.10 12.71 7.52
N VAL A 225 -12.08 13.36 6.96
CA VAL A 225 -12.21 14.29 5.84
C VAL A 225 -11.60 13.66 4.59
N LYS A 226 -12.34 13.65 3.51
CA LYS A 226 -11.90 13.21 2.19
C LYS A 226 -11.61 14.42 1.31
N GLN A 227 -10.44 14.48 0.72
CA GLN A 227 -10.10 15.37 -0.38
C GLN A 227 -10.02 14.54 -1.66
N CYS A 228 -10.71 14.96 -2.71
CA CYS A 228 -10.78 14.26 -3.98
C CYS A 228 -10.32 15.16 -5.13
N TRP A 229 -9.32 14.72 -5.87
CA TRP A 229 -8.93 15.27 -7.18
C TRP A 229 -9.54 14.38 -8.27
N THR A 230 -10.29 14.97 -9.18
CA THR A 230 -11.06 14.26 -10.20
C THR A 230 -10.41 14.33 -11.58
N GLY A 231 -10.57 13.32 -12.38
CA GLY A 231 -10.02 13.13 -13.73
C GLY A 231 -10.13 11.67 -14.15
N ASP A 232 -9.52 11.33 -15.27
CA ASP A 232 -9.46 9.93 -15.72
C ASP A 232 -8.73 9.02 -14.69
N PHE A 233 -7.82 9.61 -13.94
CA PHE A 233 -7.04 8.94 -12.89
C PHE A 233 -7.17 9.75 -11.59
N SER A 234 -8.25 9.50 -10.85
CA SER A 234 -8.55 10.23 -9.61
C SER A 234 -7.53 9.98 -8.50
N VAL A 235 -7.38 10.97 -7.60
CA VAL A 235 -6.64 10.82 -6.35
C VAL A 235 -7.56 11.17 -5.19
N GLU A 236 -7.58 10.33 -4.16
CA GLU A 236 -8.28 10.62 -2.91
C GLU A 236 -7.31 10.61 -1.74
N LEU A 237 -7.41 11.60 -0.86
CA LEU A 237 -6.78 11.60 0.46
C LEU A 237 -7.86 11.54 1.53
N TRP A 238 -7.85 10.48 2.32
CA TRP A 238 -8.69 10.31 3.50
C TRP A 238 -7.88 10.70 4.74
N THR A 239 -8.08 11.91 5.21
CA THR A 239 -7.50 12.45 6.45
C THR A 239 -8.26 11.92 7.64
N MET A 240 -7.60 11.15 8.50
CA MET A 240 -8.19 10.52 9.66
C MET A 240 -7.80 11.29 10.93
N GLU A 241 -8.71 12.17 11.40
CA GLU A 241 -8.44 13.11 12.51
C GLU A 241 -8.26 12.39 13.85
N GLY A 242 -7.14 12.64 14.52
CA GLY A 242 -6.79 12.02 15.79
C GLY A 242 -6.48 10.52 15.74
N ILE A 243 -6.36 9.94 14.56
CA ILE A 243 -6.03 8.54 14.31
C ILE A 243 -4.52 8.39 14.12
N GLY A 244 -3.99 7.23 14.52
CA GLY A 244 -2.55 6.93 14.51
C GLY A 244 -2.06 6.23 13.23
N HIS A 245 -0.97 5.47 13.39
CA HIS A 245 -0.29 4.70 12.33
C HIS A 245 -1.00 3.37 12.09
N VAL A 246 -2.17 3.38 11.46
CA VAL A 246 -3.06 2.23 11.38
C VAL A 246 -3.67 2.04 9.99
N ILE A 247 -4.28 0.85 9.78
CA ILE A 247 -5.23 0.58 8.71
C ILE A 247 -6.61 0.51 9.36
N PRO A 248 -7.61 1.31 8.93
CA PRO A 248 -8.98 1.22 9.44
C PRO A 248 -9.55 -0.19 9.29
N SER A 249 -9.74 -0.87 10.41
CA SER A 249 -10.20 -2.29 10.42
C SER A 249 -11.04 -2.64 11.64
N GLY A 250 -11.32 -1.66 12.51
CA GLY A 250 -12.02 -1.88 13.78
C GLY A 250 -11.24 -2.73 14.79
N ASN A 251 -9.98 -3.09 14.48
CA ASN A 251 -9.13 -3.89 15.35
C ASN A 251 -8.47 -3.02 16.44
N GLU A 252 -8.39 -3.53 17.65
CA GLU A 252 -7.49 -2.96 18.65
C GLU A 252 -6.06 -3.33 18.30
N LEU A 253 -5.21 -2.32 18.17
CA LEU A 253 -3.81 -2.46 17.82
C LEU A 253 -2.92 -2.02 18.99
N ASP A 254 -1.62 -2.24 18.86
CA ASP A 254 -0.64 -1.79 19.84
C ASP A 254 -0.77 -0.27 20.07
N ALA A 255 -0.88 0.15 21.32
CA ALA A 255 -1.06 1.57 21.70
C ALA A 255 0.04 2.49 21.17
N ARG A 256 1.24 1.96 20.88
CA ARG A 256 2.35 2.70 20.26
C ARG A 256 2.05 3.16 18.83
N LEU A 257 1.08 2.56 18.17
CA LEU A 257 0.62 2.97 16.85
C LEU A 257 -0.41 4.10 16.91
N GLY A 258 -0.90 4.45 18.10
CA GLY A 258 -1.97 5.41 18.29
C GLY A 258 -3.36 4.77 18.14
N LYS A 259 -4.38 5.62 18.15
CA LYS A 259 -5.79 5.23 18.09
C LYS A 259 -6.15 4.73 16.69
N ASN A 260 -6.99 3.68 16.59
CA ASN A 260 -7.67 3.27 15.37
C ASN A 260 -9.07 3.87 15.28
N THR A 261 -9.66 3.93 14.07
CA THR A 261 -11.05 4.33 13.88
C THR A 261 -11.94 3.09 13.76
N THR A 262 -13.19 3.26 14.20
CA THR A 262 -14.27 2.28 13.99
C THR A 262 -15.34 2.81 13.03
N SER A 263 -15.14 3.99 12.44
CA SER A 263 -16.11 4.65 11.58
C SER A 263 -16.33 3.90 10.27
N PHE A 264 -15.31 3.20 9.78
CA PHE A 264 -15.37 2.41 8.54
C PHE A 264 -14.30 1.32 8.50
N GLN A 265 -14.40 0.44 7.52
CA GLN A 265 -13.38 -0.56 7.19
C GLN A 265 -12.64 -0.17 5.92
N ALA A 266 -11.31 -0.17 5.95
CA ALA A 266 -10.50 0.18 4.79
C ALA A 266 -10.78 -0.71 3.57
N ALA A 267 -11.05 -2.00 3.79
CA ALA A 267 -11.37 -2.95 2.73
C ALA A 267 -12.60 -2.51 1.92
N ASP A 268 -13.66 -1.99 2.58
CA ASP A 268 -14.89 -1.55 1.90
C ASP A 268 -14.67 -0.28 1.07
N VAL A 269 -13.78 0.61 1.51
CA VAL A 269 -13.42 1.81 0.75
C VAL A 269 -12.56 1.44 -0.45
N VAL A 270 -11.59 0.54 -0.27
CA VAL A 270 -10.72 0.02 -1.35
C VAL A 270 -11.55 -0.69 -2.42
N GLU A 271 -12.51 -1.53 -2.02
CA GLU A 271 -13.45 -2.21 -2.91
C GLU A 271 -14.20 -1.21 -3.80
N ARG A 272 -14.80 -0.16 -3.19
CA ARG A 272 -15.50 0.90 -3.93
C ARG A 272 -14.59 1.72 -4.82
N PHE A 273 -13.41 2.09 -4.33
CA PHE A 273 -12.46 2.93 -5.07
C PHE A 273 -11.91 2.23 -6.31
N PHE A 274 -11.62 0.93 -6.22
CA PHE A 274 -11.13 0.14 -7.35
C PHE A 274 -12.27 -0.44 -8.22
N GLY A 275 -13.51 -0.39 -7.76
CA GLY A 275 -14.65 -1.01 -8.45
C GLY A 275 -14.47 -2.51 -8.62
N LEU A 276 -14.15 -3.19 -7.52
CA LEU A 276 -13.97 -4.65 -7.42
C LEU A 276 -15.30 -5.38 -7.35
#